data_f70103b43e1c18b505313cf1196d48f7
#
_entry.id   f70103b43e1c18b505313cf1196d48f7
#
_cell.length_a   1.000
_cell.length_b   1.000
_cell.length_c   1.000
_cell.angle_alpha   90.00
_cell.angle_beta   90.00
_cell.angle_gamma   90.00
#
_symmetry.space_group_name_H-M   'P 1'
#
loop_
_entity.id
_entity.type
_entity.pdbx_description
1 polymer ?
#
loop_
_entity_poly.entity_id
_entity_poly.type
_entity_poly.pdbx_seq_one_letter_code
_entity_poly.pdbx_strand_id
1 'polypeptide(L)'
;MTVQEAALLGYTHVKTITAADLTSTTSGGAETENLFTIPADGCVDEVLFYLKTEFDGASSSDLAVKVGDDDDDDGFIASATIHADGTAVSSKINTGAYFTIGSDANTGNCKVYDNAATKTLSAVFTPTGDSNSDISTGEVVIAARIRDFSEIK
;
A
#
# COMPACT_ATOMS: atom_id res chain seq x y z
N MET A 1 14.62 -2.71 2.89
CA MET A 1 14.22 -4.10 2.59
C MET A 1 14.36 -4.35 1.10
N THR A 2 15.02 -5.40 0.73
CA THR A 2 15.16 -5.87 -0.66
C THR A 2 14.09 -6.92 -0.98
N VAL A 3 13.87 -7.22 -2.27
CA VAL A 3 12.98 -8.32 -2.70
C VAL A 3 13.38 -9.67 -2.08
N GLN A 4 14.69 -9.92 -1.93
CA GLN A 4 15.19 -11.15 -1.30
C GLN A 4 14.89 -11.22 0.20
N GLU A 5 15.03 -10.11 0.92
CA GLU A 5 14.68 -10.04 2.34
C GLU A 5 13.17 -10.24 2.55
N ALA A 6 12.34 -9.64 1.70
CA ALA A 6 10.90 -9.83 1.76
C ALA A 6 10.49 -11.29 1.50
N ALA A 7 11.12 -11.94 0.50
CA ALA A 7 10.87 -13.36 0.22
C ALA A 7 11.27 -14.26 1.39
N LEU A 8 12.37 -13.96 2.10
CA LEU A 8 12.79 -14.68 3.32
C LEU A 8 11.77 -14.52 4.46
N LEU A 9 11.04 -13.39 4.51
CA LEU A 9 9.96 -13.14 5.46
C LEU A 9 8.61 -13.74 5.02
N GLY A 10 8.59 -14.44 3.87
CA GLY A 10 7.41 -15.14 3.36
C GLY A 10 6.44 -14.26 2.57
N TYR A 11 6.82 -13.05 2.16
CA TYR A 11 6.03 -12.25 1.23
C TYR A 11 6.11 -12.84 -0.18
N THR A 12 4.97 -12.94 -0.83
CA THR A 12 4.85 -13.50 -2.18
C THR A 12 4.96 -12.41 -3.26
N HIS A 13 4.66 -11.17 -2.92
CA HIS A 13 4.63 -10.02 -3.81
C HIS A 13 5.36 -8.85 -3.17
N VAL A 14 6.20 -8.17 -3.95
CA VAL A 14 6.98 -7.01 -3.48
C VAL A 14 7.06 -5.98 -4.60
N LYS A 15 6.72 -4.73 -4.31
CA LYS A 15 6.89 -3.59 -5.21
C LYS A 15 7.62 -2.46 -4.48
N THR A 16 8.58 -1.87 -5.15
CA THR A 16 9.20 -0.61 -4.73
C THR A 16 8.56 0.51 -5.52
N ILE A 17 8.21 1.60 -4.84
CA ILE A 17 7.73 2.84 -5.44
C ILE A 17 8.71 3.94 -5.04
N THR A 18 9.15 4.70 -6.02
CA THR A 18 10.07 5.83 -5.86
C THR A 18 9.35 7.13 -6.20
N ALA A 19 9.96 8.26 -5.86
CA ALA A 19 9.45 9.56 -6.26
C ALA A 19 9.25 9.69 -7.78
N ALA A 20 10.08 9.02 -8.58
CA ALA A 20 9.97 9.06 -10.05
C ALA A 20 8.72 8.33 -10.61
N ASP A 21 8.09 7.46 -9.81
CA ASP A 21 6.86 6.78 -10.19
C ASP A 21 5.63 7.67 -9.96
N LEU A 22 5.76 8.73 -9.13
CA LEU A 22 4.69 9.66 -8.79
C LEU A 22 4.67 10.81 -9.80
N THR A 23 3.72 10.80 -10.71
CA THR A 23 3.71 11.67 -11.90
C THR A 23 2.53 12.64 -11.99
N SER A 24 1.54 12.54 -11.09
CA SER A 24 0.38 13.42 -11.09
C SER A 24 0.76 14.88 -10.85
N THR A 25 0.34 15.76 -11.76
CA THR A 25 0.58 17.21 -11.69
C THR A 25 -0.56 17.98 -11.02
N THR A 26 -1.56 17.26 -10.48
CA THR A 26 -2.70 17.90 -9.81
C THR A 26 -2.32 18.22 -8.37
N SER A 27 -2.32 19.50 -8.02
CA SER A 27 -2.04 19.95 -6.65
C SER A 27 -3.05 19.39 -5.66
N GLY A 28 -2.56 18.72 -4.61
CA GLY A 28 -3.36 17.99 -3.62
C GLY A 28 -4.13 16.79 -4.18
N GLY A 29 -3.91 16.45 -5.43
CA GLY A 29 -4.59 15.34 -6.11
C GLY A 29 -4.01 13.98 -5.71
N ALA A 30 -4.88 13.04 -5.36
CA ALA A 30 -4.46 11.67 -5.12
C ALA A 30 -4.00 10.98 -6.40
N GLU A 31 -2.97 10.16 -6.30
CA GLU A 31 -2.45 9.30 -7.36
C GLU A 31 -2.48 7.84 -6.91
N THR A 32 -2.99 6.97 -7.76
CA THR A 32 -3.13 5.55 -7.45
C THR A 32 -2.10 4.74 -8.22
N GLU A 33 -1.29 3.99 -7.47
CA GLU A 33 -0.33 3.03 -8.00
C GLU A 33 -0.86 1.61 -7.84
N ASN A 34 -1.10 0.92 -8.96
CA ASN A 34 -1.48 -0.49 -8.94
C ASN A 34 -0.28 -1.35 -8.52
N LEU A 35 -0.46 -2.15 -7.49
CA LEU A 35 0.61 -2.98 -6.92
C LEU A 35 0.54 -4.41 -7.44
N PHE A 36 -0.52 -5.13 -7.07
CA PHE A 36 -0.65 -6.57 -7.31
C PHE A 36 -2.08 -6.94 -7.67
N THR A 37 -2.23 -8.03 -8.41
CA THR A 37 -3.54 -8.66 -8.63
C THR A 37 -3.86 -9.61 -7.49
N ILE A 38 -5.06 -9.51 -6.95
CA ILE A 38 -5.61 -10.45 -5.96
C ILE A 38 -6.52 -11.42 -6.72
N PRO A 39 -6.26 -12.74 -6.67
CA PRO A 39 -7.09 -13.73 -7.33
C PRO A 39 -8.55 -13.73 -6.83
N ALA A 40 -9.49 -14.16 -7.67
CA ALA A 40 -10.91 -14.25 -7.34
C ALA A 40 -11.20 -15.18 -6.13
N ASP A 41 -10.42 -16.24 -5.98
CA ASP A 41 -10.47 -17.18 -4.87
C ASP A 41 -9.22 -17.03 -4.00
N GLY A 42 -8.82 -15.79 -3.75
CA GLY A 42 -7.58 -15.46 -3.04
C GLY A 42 -7.79 -15.04 -1.60
N CYS A 43 -6.67 -14.89 -0.92
CA CYS A 43 -6.61 -14.32 0.42
C CYS A 43 -5.37 -13.43 0.52
N VAL A 44 -5.53 -12.29 1.15
CA VAL A 44 -4.41 -11.43 1.56
C VAL A 44 -4.22 -11.58 3.06
N ASP A 45 -3.14 -12.23 3.47
CA ASP A 45 -2.82 -12.47 4.87
C ASP A 45 -2.14 -11.27 5.52
N GLU A 46 -1.25 -10.61 4.78
CA GLU A 46 -0.44 -9.54 5.33
C GLU A 46 -0.03 -8.56 4.24
N VAL A 47 -0.11 -7.29 4.58
CA VAL A 47 0.47 -6.20 3.80
C VAL A 47 1.43 -5.43 4.68
N LEU A 48 2.69 -5.36 4.27
CA LEU A 48 3.74 -4.57 4.88
C LEU A 48 4.01 -3.33 4.03
N PHE A 49 4.02 -2.21 4.69
CA PHE A 49 4.56 -0.94 4.21
C PHE A 49 5.90 -0.70 4.92
N TYR A 50 6.95 -0.41 4.16
CA TYR A 50 8.28 -0.11 4.68
C TYR A 50 8.88 1.10 3.97
N LEU A 51 8.99 2.22 4.68
CA LEU A 51 9.62 3.44 4.18
C LEU A 51 11.14 3.28 4.23
N LYS A 52 11.78 3.29 3.07
CA LYS A 52 13.23 3.13 2.95
C LYS A 52 13.94 4.48 2.92
N THR A 53 13.34 5.45 2.25
CA THR A 53 13.79 6.83 2.19
C THR A 53 12.56 7.73 2.26
N GLU A 54 12.57 8.71 3.15
CA GLU A 54 11.49 9.68 3.26
C GLU A 54 11.30 10.43 1.95
N PHE A 55 10.04 10.68 1.62
CA PHE A 55 9.71 11.47 0.45
C PHE A 55 9.89 12.94 0.75
N ASP A 56 10.41 13.68 -0.22
CA ASP A 56 10.66 15.11 -0.11
C ASP A 56 10.55 15.79 -1.47
N GLY A 57 10.09 17.04 -1.49
CA GLY A 57 9.95 17.86 -2.68
C GLY A 57 9.76 19.33 -2.32
N ALA A 58 10.22 20.22 -3.18
CA ALA A 58 10.47 21.63 -2.90
C ALA A 58 9.28 22.44 -2.34
N SER A 59 8.06 22.02 -2.53
CA SER A 59 6.85 22.77 -2.14
C SER A 59 5.81 21.93 -1.42
N SER A 60 5.99 20.62 -1.35
CA SER A 60 5.14 19.72 -0.56
C SER A 60 5.46 19.84 0.93
N SER A 61 4.44 19.87 1.78
CA SER A 61 4.58 19.89 3.23
C SER A 61 4.23 18.55 3.88
N ASP A 62 3.58 17.66 3.13
CA ASP A 62 3.26 16.29 3.55
C ASP A 62 2.97 15.41 2.32
N LEU A 63 3.17 14.12 2.48
CA LEU A 63 2.71 13.07 1.56
C LEU A 63 2.14 11.93 2.39
N ALA A 64 0.85 11.69 2.24
CA ALA A 64 0.18 10.57 2.86
C ALA A 64 0.06 9.39 1.88
N VAL A 65 0.22 8.17 2.38
CA VAL A 65 -0.02 6.94 1.63
C VAL A 65 -1.00 6.04 2.38
N LYS A 66 -1.87 5.38 1.64
CA LYS A 66 -2.75 4.32 2.13
C LYS A 66 -2.72 3.14 1.15
N VAL A 67 -3.03 1.94 1.63
CA VAL A 67 -3.03 0.73 0.78
C VAL A 67 -4.34 -0.02 0.98
N GLY A 68 -5.00 -0.31 -0.13
CA GLY A 68 -6.27 -0.98 -0.14
C GLY A 68 -6.51 -1.76 -1.42
N ASP A 69 -7.79 -2.05 -1.66
CA ASP A 69 -8.25 -2.68 -2.90
C ASP A 69 -9.34 -1.83 -3.57
N ASP A 70 -9.98 -2.38 -4.61
CA ASP A 70 -11.03 -1.70 -5.37
C ASP A 70 -12.30 -1.39 -4.53
N ASP A 71 -12.47 -2.04 -3.37
CA ASP A 71 -13.64 -1.85 -2.51
C ASP A 71 -13.34 -0.87 -1.36
N ASP A 72 -12.09 -0.84 -0.88
CA ASP A 72 -11.65 -0.01 0.27
C ASP A 72 -10.18 0.36 0.12
N ASP A 73 -9.91 1.61 -0.23
CA ASP A 73 -8.59 2.11 -0.61
C ASP A 73 -7.60 2.25 0.57
N ASP A 74 -8.05 2.04 1.81
CA ASP A 74 -7.22 1.97 3.03
C ASP A 74 -7.45 0.69 3.85
N GLY A 75 -8.12 -0.28 3.25
CA GLY A 75 -8.51 -1.53 3.90
C GLY A 75 -7.34 -2.34 4.48
N PHE A 76 -6.15 -2.27 3.90
CA PHE A 76 -4.95 -2.98 4.37
C PHE A 76 -4.04 -2.12 5.23
N ILE A 77 -3.71 -0.92 4.77
CA ILE A 77 -2.89 0.05 5.50
C ILE A 77 -3.66 1.36 5.59
N ALA A 78 -4.09 1.73 6.79
CA ALA A 78 -4.62 3.05 7.06
C ALA A 78 -3.57 4.12 6.77
N SER A 79 -4.03 5.33 6.45
CA SER A 79 -3.17 6.45 6.05
C SER A 79 -1.92 6.61 6.93
N ALA A 80 -0.79 6.82 6.29
CA ALA A 80 0.51 7.03 6.90
C ALA A 80 1.21 8.20 6.22
N THR A 81 1.76 9.13 7.00
CA THR A 81 2.65 10.20 6.52
C THR A 81 4.02 9.61 6.20
N ILE A 82 4.55 9.96 5.03
CA ILE A 82 5.85 9.49 4.54
C ILE A 82 6.78 10.62 4.09
N HIS A 83 6.36 11.88 4.28
CA HIS A 83 7.12 13.07 3.92
C HIS A 83 8.08 13.51 5.02
N ALA A 84 9.24 14.04 4.63
CA ALA A 84 10.31 14.46 5.55
C ALA A 84 9.90 15.61 6.49
N ASP A 85 9.06 16.54 6.03
CA ASP A 85 8.55 17.65 6.84
C ASP A 85 7.48 17.22 7.86
N GLY A 86 6.92 16.01 7.68
CA GLY A 86 5.98 15.40 8.60
C GLY A 86 6.66 14.48 9.61
N THR A 87 5.85 13.81 10.42
CA THR A 87 6.35 12.69 11.23
C THR A 87 6.24 11.42 10.41
N ALA A 88 7.25 11.14 9.60
CA ALA A 88 7.26 9.99 8.70
C ALA A 88 7.20 8.67 9.48
N VAL A 89 6.36 7.77 9.01
CA VAL A 89 6.19 6.43 9.59
C VAL A 89 7.10 5.45 8.89
N SER A 90 8.06 4.87 9.59
CA SER A 90 9.06 3.97 9.01
C SER A 90 8.49 2.63 8.52
N SER A 91 7.45 2.10 9.18
CA SER A 91 6.78 0.87 8.75
C SER A 91 5.39 0.71 9.35
N LYS A 92 4.51 0.02 8.63
CA LYS A 92 3.20 -0.44 9.10
C LYS A 92 2.91 -1.85 8.59
N ILE A 93 2.17 -2.61 9.37
CA ILE A 93 1.67 -3.93 8.97
C ILE A 93 0.20 -4.00 9.34
N ASN A 94 -0.67 -4.33 8.37
CA ASN A 94 -2.08 -4.64 8.61
C ASN A 94 -2.82 -3.62 9.50
N THR A 95 -2.67 -2.34 9.23
CA THR A 95 -3.28 -1.27 10.06
C THR A 95 -4.64 -0.80 9.55
N GLY A 96 -5.07 -1.29 8.40
CA GLY A 96 -6.34 -0.92 7.78
C GLY A 96 -7.56 -1.67 8.36
N ALA A 97 -8.75 -1.29 7.86
CA ALA A 97 -10.03 -1.78 8.36
C ALA A 97 -10.20 -3.30 8.22
N TYR A 98 -9.60 -3.91 7.20
CA TYR A 98 -9.69 -5.37 6.98
C TYR A 98 -9.07 -6.22 8.08
N PHE A 99 -8.19 -5.65 8.89
CA PHE A 99 -7.52 -6.35 9.99
C PHE A 99 -7.97 -5.86 11.38
N THR A 100 -8.94 -4.97 11.43
CA THR A 100 -9.50 -4.48 12.70
C THR A 100 -10.45 -5.54 13.30
N ILE A 101 -10.17 -5.99 14.50
CA ILE A 101 -11.03 -6.95 15.21
C ILE A 101 -12.42 -6.34 15.45
N GLY A 102 -13.46 -7.03 15.00
CA GLY A 102 -14.85 -6.61 15.18
C GLY A 102 -15.44 -5.82 14.01
N SER A 103 -14.73 -5.62 12.90
CA SER A 103 -15.34 -5.19 11.65
C SER A 103 -16.05 -6.38 10.99
N ASP A 104 -17.26 -6.17 10.49
CA ASP A 104 -18.07 -7.22 9.82
C ASP A 104 -17.41 -7.77 8.54
N ALA A 105 -16.38 -7.11 8.05
CA ALA A 105 -15.69 -7.45 6.81
C ALA A 105 -14.64 -8.54 6.97
N ASN A 106 -14.17 -8.84 8.20
CA ASN A 106 -13.16 -9.88 8.39
C ASN A 106 -12.95 -10.35 9.84
N THR A 107 -12.55 -11.59 9.99
CA THR A 107 -12.26 -12.26 11.25
C THR A 107 -10.82 -12.08 11.75
N GLY A 108 -10.13 -11.03 11.31
CA GLY A 108 -8.91 -10.55 11.95
C GLY A 108 -7.57 -11.14 11.48
N ASN A 109 -7.55 -12.17 10.61
CA ASN A 109 -6.27 -12.80 10.22
C ASN A 109 -5.95 -12.72 8.72
N CYS A 110 -6.93 -12.50 7.85
CA CYS A 110 -6.76 -12.31 6.41
C CYS A 110 -8.02 -11.74 5.77
N LYS A 111 -7.89 -11.05 4.66
CA LYS A 111 -9.02 -10.68 3.80
C LYS A 111 -9.21 -11.78 2.75
N VAL A 112 -10.35 -12.46 2.80
CA VAL A 112 -10.71 -13.53 1.86
C VAL A 112 -11.59 -12.98 0.74
N TYR A 113 -11.33 -13.40 -0.48
CA TYR A 113 -12.05 -13.06 -1.72
C TYR A 113 -12.69 -14.32 -2.30
N ASP A 114 -13.75 -14.81 -1.64
CA ASP A 114 -14.42 -16.07 -2.02
C ASP A 114 -15.40 -15.81 -3.16
N ASN A 115 -15.18 -16.49 -4.29
CA ASN A 115 -15.95 -16.37 -5.54
C ASN A 115 -16.12 -14.92 -6.05
N ALA A 116 -15.27 -14.02 -5.61
CA ALA A 116 -15.26 -12.62 -6.06
C ALA A 116 -14.61 -12.50 -7.44
N ALA A 117 -14.79 -11.36 -8.10
CA ALA A 117 -13.93 -11.00 -9.23
C ALA A 117 -12.51 -10.74 -8.73
N THR A 118 -11.52 -10.90 -9.60
CA THR A 118 -10.15 -10.45 -9.34
C THR A 118 -10.17 -8.99 -8.88
N LYS A 119 -9.38 -8.67 -7.86
CA LYS A 119 -9.22 -7.31 -7.33
C LYS A 119 -7.80 -6.82 -7.57
N THR A 120 -7.62 -5.51 -7.49
CA THR A 120 -6.31 -4.88 -7.54
C THR A 120 -5.95 -4.37 -6.16
N LEU A 121 -4.82 -4.82 -5.61
CA LEU A 121 -4.20 -4.18 -4.47
C LEU A 121 -3.44 -2.96 -4.97
N SER A 122 -3.72 -1.79 -4.41
CA SER A 122 -3.16 -0.51 -4.84
C SER A 122 -2.70 0.35 -3.67
N ALA A 123 -1.81 1.29 -3.95
CA ALA A 123 -1.42 2.35 -3.02
C ALA A 123 -1.89 3.70 -3.54
N VAL A 124 -2.44 4.52 -2.66
CA VAL A 124 -2.92 5.87 -2.98
C VAL A 124 -2.03 6.89 -2.27
N PHE A 125 -1.38 7.75 -3.05
CA PHE A 125 -0.49 8.80 -2.59
C PHE A 125 -1.21 10.14 -2.69
N THR A 126 -1.28 10.88 -1.59
CA THR A 126 -1.97 12.18 -1.52
C THR A 126 -1.03 13.24 -0.96
N PRO A 127 -0.53 14.18 -1.78
CA PRO A 127 0.35 15.24 -1.35
C PRO A 127 -0.44 16.37 -0.69
N THR A 128 0.23 17.15 0.16
CA THR A 128 -0.30 18.39 0.74
C THR A 128 0.61 19.53 0.33
N GLY A 129 0.01 20.60 -0.22
CA GLY A 129 0.71 21.81 -0.62
C GLY A 129 1.03 21.88 -2.11
N ASP A 130 1.41 20.76 -2.73
CA ASP A 130 1.78 20.69 -4.15
C ASP A 130 1.28 19.40 -4.83
N SER A 131 1.87 19.00 -5.94
CA SER A 131 1.51 17.82 -6.71
C SER A 131 2.48 16.65 -6.43
N ASN A 132 2.07 15.42 -6.76
CA ASN A 132 2.94 14.25 -6.64
C ASN A 132 4.20 14.37 -7.51
N SER A 133 4.09 14.99 -8.69
CA SER A 133 5.24 15.19 -9.59
C SER A 133 6.31 16.14 -9.06
N ASP A 134 6.03 16.91 -8.01
CA ASP A 134 6.99 17.81 -7.37
C ASP A 134 7.80 17.11 -6.27
N ILE A 135 7.42 15.92 -5.90
CA ILE A 135 8.20 15.04 -5.02
C ILE A 135 9.43 14.56 -5.80
N SER A 136 10.60 14.86 -5.32
CA SER A 136 11.87 14.65 -6.04
C SER A 136 12.72 13.51 -5.49
N THR A 137 12.51 13.12 -4.24
CA THR A 137 13.19 12.01 -3.55
C THR A 137 12.19 11.18 -2.78
N GLY A 138 12.55 9.94 -2.49
CA GLY A 138 11.76 9.03 -1.67
C GLY A 138 11.71 7.63 -2.25
N GLU A 139 11.59 6.67 -1.36
CA GLU A 139 11.46 5.25 -1.72
C GLU A 139 10.67 4.50 -0.64
N VAL A 140 9.62 3.81 -1.06
CA VAL A 140 8.83 2.91 -0.21
C VAL A 140 8.76 1.52 -0.82
N VAL A 141 8.82 0.50 0.02
CA VAL A 141 8.59 -0.89 -0.36
C VAL A 141 7.25 -1.32 0.21
N ILE A 142 6.39 -1.85 -0.65
CA ILE A 142 5.14 -2.47 -0.26
C ILE A 142 5.23 -3.95 -0.60
N ALA A 143 5.01 -4.80 0.40
CA ALA A 143 5.06 -6.23 0.25
C ALA A 143 3.74 -6.86 0.72
N ALA A 144 3.27 -7.89 0.02
CA ALA A 144 2.05 -8.58 0.37
C ALA A 144 2.24 -10.10 0.36
N ARG A 145 1.54 -10.76 1.27
CA ARG A 145 1.37 -12.22 1.26
C ARG A 145 -0.02 -12.51 0.71
N ILE A 146 -0.05 -12.90 -0.57
CA ILE A 146 -1.28 -13.22 -1.30
C ILE A 146 -1.27 -14.72 -1.59
N ARG A 147 -2.38 -15.40 -1.30
CA ARG A 147 -2.59 -16.82 -1.58
C ARG A 147 -3.71 -16.98 -2.60
N ASP A 148 -3.53 -17.93 -3.49
CA ASP A 148 -4.54 -18.37 -4.45
C ASP A 148 -5.06 -19.75 -4.03
N PHE A 149 -6.37 -19.88 -3.91
CA PHE A 149 -7.04 -21.12 -3.51
C PHE A 149 -7.80 -21.78 -4.66
N SER A 150 -7.70 -21.27 -5.89
CA SER A 150 -8.41 -21.79 -7.04
C SER A 150 -8.15 -23.28 -7.31
N GLU A 151 -6.97 -23.77 -6.92
CA GLU A 151 -6.57 -25.17 -7.10
C GLU A 151 -7.07 -26.13 -5.98
N ILE A 152 -7.75 -25.59 -4.94
CA ILE A 152 -8.16 -26.38 -3.76
C ILE A 152 -9.65 -26.71 -3.79
N LYS A 153 -10.40 -26.19 -4.75
CA LYS A 153 -11.86 -26.38 -4.89
C LYS A 153 -12.21 -27.64 -5.63
#